data_05b6cad78e912bf9c52bd94b270057ed
#
_entry.id   05b6cad78e912bf9c52bd94b270057ed
#
_cell.length_a   1.000
_cell.length_b   1.000
_cell.length_c   1.000
_cell.angle_alpha   90.00
_cell.angle_beta   90.00
_cell.angle_gamma   90.00
#
_symmetry.space_group_name_H-M   'P 1'
#
loop_
_entity.id
_entity.type
_entity.pdbx_description
1 polymer ?
#
loop_
_entity_poly.entity_id
_entity_poly.type
_entity_poly.pdbx_seq_one_letter_code
_entity_poly.pdbx_strand_id
1 'polypeptide(L)'
;TFYTRLLQDPRLTPELCATMRLFVSGSAPMLVDTHTQWQARTGHTILERYGMTETNMNTSNPYDGARRPGTVGMPLPGIELRIMDNAQEVAQGDIGTIEVRGPNVFKGYWKMPEKTAEELRPDGWFITGDLGQIDAEGYVSIVGRGKDLIITGGFNVYPKEVESLIDEIDGVLESAVIGLPHPDFGEAVVAVVVPSDPALTAEVVQAAAAQKLAKFKQPKQILLLSELPRNTMGKVQKKELRNIYATLFT
;
A
#
# COMPACT_ATOMS: atom_id res chain seq x y z
N THR A 1 1.61 -11.55 -1.25
CA THR A 1 1.79 -12.60 -2.29
C THR A 1 2.15 -13.95 -1.69
N PHE A 2 3.18 -14.09 -0.81
CA PHE A 2 3.53 -15.39 -0.23
C PHE A 2 2.43 -15.94 0.68
N TYR A 3 1.90 -15.12 1.59
CA TYR A 3 0.82 -15.53 2.49
C TYR A 3 -0.44 -15.92 1.73
N THR A 4 -0.84 -15.17 0.72
CA THR A 4 -2.00 -15.46 -0.12
C THR A 4 -1.85 -16.82 -0.82
N ARG A 5 -0.65 -17.11 -1.36
CA ARG A 5 -0.37 -18.41 -1.99
C ARG A 5 -0.36 -19.57 -1.00
N LEU A 6 0.23 -19.37 0.19
CA LEU A 6 0.25 -20.38 1.24
C LEU A 6 -1.16 -20.68 1.77
N LEU A 7 -2.04 -19.68 1.86
CA LEU A 7 -3.44 -19.89 2.24
C LEU A 7 -4.21 -20.78 1.26
N GLN A 8 -3.77 -20.90 0.01
CA GLN A 8 -4.37 -21.82 -0.96
C GLN A 8 -3.85 -23.26 -0.83
N ASP A 9 -2.74 -23.49 -0.10
CA ASP A 9 -2.17 -24.82 0.06
C ASP A 9 -2.93 -25.59 1.17
N PRO A 10 -3.56 -26.74 0.84
CA PRO A 10 -4.31 -27.53 1.82
C PRO A 10 -3.46 -28.09 2.96
N ARG A 11 -2.13 -28.15 2.77
CA ARG A 11 -1.19 -28.64 3.80
C ARG A 11 -0.91 -27.62 4.89
N LEU A 12 -1.28 -26.35 4.71
CA LEU A 12 -1.10 -25.33 5.73
C LEU A 12 -2.04 -25.59 6.91
N THR A 13 -1.48 -26.03 8.03
CA THR A 13 -2.22 -26.33 9.26
C THR A 13 -1.55 -25.68 10.48
N PRO A 14 -2.25 -25.54 11.61
CA PRO A 14 -1.66 -25.08 12.86
C PRO A 14 -0.46 -25.94 13.30
N GLU A 15 -0.53 -27.26 13.13
CA GLU A 15 0.52 -28.21 13.52
C GLU A 15 1.79 -27.98 12.70
N LEU A 16 1.66 -27.72 11.39
CA LEU A 16 2.80 -27.40 10.53
C LEU A 16 3.49 -26.12 10.97
N CYS A 17 2.73 -25.17 11.50
CA CYS A 17 3.23 -23.87 11.96
C CYS A 17 3.65 -23.85 13.45
N ALA A 18 3.43 -24.93 14.21
CA ALA A 18 3.60 -24.97 15.67
C ALA A 18 5.02 -24.64 16.15
N THR A 19 6.05 -24.93 15.35
CA THR A 19 7.45 -24.62 15.68
C THR A 19 7.91 -23.24 15.20
N MET A 20 7.07 -22.54 14.46
CA MET A 20 7.40 -21.21 13.96
C MET A 20 7.23 -20.18 15.07
N ARG A 21 8.27 -19.39 15.31
CA ARG A 21 8.27 -18.34 16.33
C ARG A 21 7.53 -17.07 15.86
N LEU A 22 7.67 -16.74 14.59
CA LEU A 22 7.21 -15.45 14.05
C LEU A 22 6.95 -15.53 12.55
N PHE A 23 5.86 -14.89 12.13
CA PHE A 23 5.59 -14.56 10.72
C PHE A 23 5.64 -13.06 10.55
N VAL A 24 6.39 -12.59 9.54
CA VAL A 24 6.65 -11.16 9.32
C VAL A 24 6.21 -10.77 7.91
N SER A 25 5.57 -9.62 7.77
CA SER A 25 5.29 -9.00 6.49
C SER A 25 5.87 -7.59 6.42
N GLY A 26 6.31 -7.20 5.23
CA GLY A 26 6.84 -5.88 4.93
C GLY A 26 7.04 -5.70 3.44
N SER A 27 7.56 -4.53 3.03
CA SER A 27 7.87 -4.16 1.65
C SER A 27 6.67 -3.95 0.71
N ALA A 28 5.46 -4.36 1.09
CA ALA A 28 4.20 -4.08 0.42
C ALA A 28 3.06 -4.16 1.43
N PRO A 29 1.97 -3.42 1.25
CA PRO A 29 0.78 -3.52 2.08
C PRO A 29 0.19 -4.94 2.05
N MET A 30 -0.30 -5.40 3.20
CA MET A 30 -1.03 -6.66 3.33
C MET A 30 -2.53 -6.37 3.43
N LEU A 31 -3.36 -7.22 2.81
CA LEU A 31 -4.80 -7.15 2.99
C LEU A 31 -5.17 -7.60 4.41
N VAL A 32 -6.08 -6.90 5.04
CA VAL A 32 -6.63 -7.25 6.35
C VAL A 32 -7.21 -8.66 6.34
N ASP A 33 -7.92 -9.01 5.26
CA ASP A 33 -8.49 -10.34 5.07
C ASP A 33 -7.42 -11.45 5.04
N THR A 34 -6.31 -11.24 4.30
CA THR A 34 -5.17 -12.18 4.30
C THR A 34 -4.60 -12.39 5.71
N HIS A 35 -4.45 -11.33 6.50
CA HIS A 35 -3.99 -11.41 7.88
C HIS A 35 -4.97 -12.22 8.74
N THR A 36 -6.27 -11.93 8.62
CA THR A 36 -7.33 -12.60 9.38
C THR A 36 -7.43 -14.08 9.04
N GLN A 37 -7.42 -14.43 7.75
CA GLN A 37 -7.42 -15.82 7.30
C GLN A 37 -6.17 -16.57 7.76
N TRP A 38 -4.99 -15.91 7.72
CA TRP A 38 -3.75 -16.50 8.23
C TRP A 38 -3.86 -16.85 9.70
N GLN A 39 -4.34 -15.90 10.52
CA GLN A 39 -4.54 -16.14 11.96
C GLN A 39 -5.53 -17.27 12.23
N ALA A 40 -6.68 -17.27 11.54
CA ALA A 40 -7.69 -18.30 11.70
C ALA A 40 -7.16 -19.70 11.34
N ARG A 41 -6.30 -19.79 10.31
CA ARG A 41 -5.80 -21.06 9.79
C ARG A 41 -4.57 -21.58 10.50
N THR A 42 -3.70 -20.72 11.01
CA THR A 42 -2.42 -21.14 11.61
C THR A 42 -2.32 -20.89 13.10
N GLY A 43 -3.21 -20.10 13.68
CA GLY A 43 -3.13 -19.62 15.07
C GLY A 43 -2.12 -18.48 15.28
N HIS A 44 -1.38 -18.07 14.24
CA HIS A 44 -0.36 -17.02 14.32
C HIS A 44 -0.85 -15.70 13.73
N THR A 45 -0.60 -14.58 14.42
CA THR A 45 -0.75 -13.24 13.86
C THR A 45 0.53 -12.84 13.14
N ILE A 46 0.39 -12.19 11.97
CA ILE A 46 1.52 -11.69 11.21
C ILE A 46 2.01 -10.37 11.82
N LEU A 47 3.33 -10.20 11.96
CA LEU A 47 3.95 -8.97 12.35
C LEU A 47 4.20 -8.11 11.10
N GLU A 48 3.33 -7.14 10.87
CA GLU A 48 3.52 -6.17 9.80
C GLU A 48 4.46 -5.06 10.26
N ARG A 49 5.37 -4.65 9.36
CA ARG A 49 6.38 -3.62 9.60
C ARG A 49 6.64 -2.79 8.36
N TYR A 50 7.18 -1.58 8.54
CA TYR A 50 7.50 -0.66 7.48
C TYR A 50 8.93 -0.17 7.56
N GLY A 51 9.55 -0.10 6.40
CA GLY A 51 10.88 0.45 6.19
C GLY A 51 11.23 0.50 4.72
N MET A 52 12.35 1.12 4.42
CA MET A 52 12.87 1.30 3.09
C MET A 52 14.39 1.33 3.11
N THR A 53 15.04 1.30 1.95
CA THR A 53 16.50 1.26 1.85
C THR A 53 17.14 2.46 2.56
N GLU A 54 16.53 3.62 2.45
CA GLU A 54 17.02 4.90 2.97
C GLU A 54 16.95 4.99 4.50
N THR A 55 16.06 4.20 5.12
CA THR A 55 15.81 4.30 6.56
C THR A 55 15.85 2.96 7.29
N ASN A 56 16.14 1.84 6.60
CA ASN A 56 16.02 0.50 7.16
C ASN A 56 14.60 0.27 7.72
N MET A 57 14.41 0.05 9.03
CA MET A 57 13.09 -0.14 9.66
C MET A 57 12.67 1.12 10.41
N ASN A 58 11.46 1.59 10.12
CA ASN A 58 10.84 2.75 10.76
C ASN A 58 9.85 2.35 11.84
N THR A 59 8.94 1.44 11.51
CA THR A 59 7.86 1.01 12.39
C THR A 59 7.72 -0.50 12.40
N SER A 60 7.13 -1.03 13.45
CA SER A 60 6.75 -2.43 13.57
C SER A 60 5.53 -2.59 14.46
N ASN A 61 4.66 -3.53 14.13
CA ASN A 61 3.74 -4.08 15.10
C ASN A 61 4.54 -4.73 16.26
N PRO A 62 3.99 -4.77 17.47
CA PRO A 62 4.74 -5.26 18.63
C PRO A 62 5.12 -6.73 18.49
N TYR A 63 6.34 -7.06 18.95
CA TYR A 63 6.77 -8.46 19.04
C TYR A 63 5.91 -9.21 20.03
N ASP A 64 5.74 -8.65 21.22
CA ASP A 64 4.84 -9.11 22.27
C ASP A 64 3.67 -8.14 22.38
N GLY A 65 2.44 -8.64 22.25
CA GLY A 65 1.23 -7.83 22.34
C GLY A 65 0.34 -7.88 21.09
N ALA A 66 -0.60 -6.94 21.00
CA ALA A 66 -1.60 -6.92 19.95
C ALA A 66 -1.00 -6.43 18.62
N ARG A 67 -1.05 -7.25 17.59
CA ARG A 67 -0.72 -6.89 16.21
C ARG A 67 -2.00 -6.53 15.49
N ARG A 68 -2.04 -5.32 14.92
CA ARG A 68 -3.25 -4.78 14.27
C ARG A 68 -3.15 -4.94 12.76
N PRO A 69 -4.03 -5.74 12.14
CA PRO A 69 -4.10 -5.86 10.70
C PRO A 69 -4.33 -4.51 10.02
N GLY A 70 -3.69 -4.28 8.86
CA GLY A 70 -3.80 -3.03 8.11
C GLY A 70 -2.97 -1.88 8.65
N THR A 71 -2.19 -2.10 9.73
CA THR A 71 -1.22 -1.14 10.24
C THR A 71 0.19 -1.69 10.15
N VAL A 72 1.15 -0.80 10.07
CA VAL A 72 2.58 -1.16 10.12
C VAL A 72 3.18 -0.98 11.52
N GLY A 73 2.31 -0.87 12.54
CA GLY A 73 2.68 -0.72 13.94
C GLY A 73 3.10 0.69 14.32
N MET A 74 3.92 0.80 15.34
CA MET A 74 4.40 2.05 15.92
C MET A 74 5.86 2.29 15.57
N PRO A 75 6.36 3.56 15.65
CA PRO A 75 7.78 3.86 15.49
C PRO A 75 8.65 3.01 16.42
N LEU A 76 9.75 2.51 15.89
CA LEU A 76 10.72 1.75 16.68
C LEU A 76 11.46 2.68 17.67
N PRO A 77 12.01 2.14 18.77
CA PRO A 77 12.76 2.95 19.73
C PRO A 77 13.84 3.80 19.07
N GLY A 78 13.85 5.09 19.36
CA GLY A 78 14.78 6.07 18.80
C GLY A 78 14.42 6.59 17.42
N ILE A 79 13.28 6.17 16.85
CA ILE A 79 12.75 6.69 15.59
C ILE A 79 11.59 7.66 15.91
N GLU A 80 11.70 8.85 15.39
CA GLU A 80 10.63 9.83 15.36
C GLU A 80 9.91 9.73 14.01
N LEU A 81 8.58 9.82 14.03
CA LEU A 81 7.74 9.78 12.84
C LEU A 81 6.65 10.86 12.99
N ARG A 82 6.42 11.59 11.90
CA ARG A 82 5.35 12.58 11.82
C ARG A 82 4.64 12.51 10.47
N ILE A 83 3.43 13.03 10.43
CA ILE A 83 2.63 13.13 9.20
C ILE A 83 2.51 14.60 8.83
N MET A 84 2.91 14.94 7.61
CA MET A 84 3.03 16.32 7.13
C MET A 84 2.16 16.58 5.92
N ASP A 85 1.49 17.73 5.90
CA ASP A 85 0.89 18.31 4.69
C ASP A 85 1.31 19.77 4.56
N ASN A 86 1.77 20.17 3.36
CA ASN A 86 2.18 21.56 3.06
C ASN A 86 3.08 22.20 4.14
N ALA A 87 4.09 21.47 4.61
CA ALA A 87 5.04 21.85 5.64
C ALA A 87 4.45 22.05 7.06
N GLN A 88 3.23 21.61 7.31
CA GLN A 88 2.60 21.56 8.63
C GLN A 88 2.35 20.13 9.05
N GLU A 89 2.50 19.85 10.34
CA GLU A 89 2.09 18.58 10.90
C GLU A 89 0.56 18.50 10.95
N VAL A 90 -0.01 17.42 10.43
CA VAL A 90 -1.46 17.24 10.36
C VAL A 90 -2.02 16.79 11.72
N ALA A 91 -3.32 16.95 11.91
CA ALA A 91 -4.00 16.40 13.09
C ALA A 91 -3.95 14.88 13.09
N GLN A 92 -4.05 14.30 14.28
CA GLN A 92 -4.08 12.85 14.47
C GLN A 92 -5.27 12.23 13.70
N GLY A 93 -4.99 11.22 12.90
CA GLY A 93 -5.97 10.56 12.03
C GLY A 93 -6.06 11.14 10.62
N ASP A 94 -5.46 12.31 10.38
CA ASP A 94 -5.41 12.87 9.03
C ASP A 94 -4.28 12.25 8.20
N ILE A 95 -4.47 12.26 6.88
CA ILE A 95 -3.54 11.70 5.92
C ILE A 95 -2.56 12.76 5.44
N GLY A 96 -1.28 12.43 5.44
CA GLY A 96 -0.22 13.26 4.87
C GLY A 96 1.03 12.46 4.55
N THR A 97 2.09 13.16 4.20
CA THR A 97 3.40 12.55 3.90
C THR A 97 4.07 12.08 5.19
N ILE A 98 4.51 10.84 5.20
CA ILE A 98 5.30 10.29 6.31
C ILE A 98 6.72 10.87 6.24
N GLU A 99 7.13 11.52 7.31
CA GLU A 99 8.52 11.92 7.53
C GLU A 99 9.08 11.17 8.75
N VAL A 100 10.35 10.76 8.67
CA VAL A 100 11.02 10.02 9.73
C VAL A 100 12.36 10.66 10.08
N ARG A 101 12.74 10.58 11.36
CA ARG A 101 14.04 11.04 11.86
C ARG A 101 14.55 10.02 12.86
N GLY A 102 15.84 9.71 12.80
CA GLY A 102 16.49 8.79 13.73
C GLY A 102 17.83 8.28 13.23
N PRO A 103 18.52 7.48 14.05
CA PRO A 103 19.83 6.95 13.70
C PRO A 103 19.81 5.95 12.54
N ASN A 104 18.64 5.47 12.16
CA ASN A 104 18.39 4.56 11.05
C ASN A 104 18.39 5.27 9.68
N VAL A 105 18.22 6.61 9.66
CA VAL A 105 18.19 7.38 8.41
C VAL A 105 19.59 7.43 7.80
N PHE A 106 19.68 7.14 6.50
CA PHE A 106 20.91 7.18 5.73
C PHE A 106 21.52 8.60 5.67
N LYS A 107 22.76 8.73 5.23
CA LYS A 107 23.44 10.03 5.11
C LYS A 107 23.16 10.74 3.77
N GLY A 108 22.52 10.05 2.83
CA GLY A 108 22.19 10.61 1.52
C GLY A 108 22.46 9.65 0.37
N TYR A 109 22.05 10.06 -0.82
CA TYR A 109 22.22 9.31 -2.06
C TYR A 109 23.66 9.51 -2.60
N TRP A 110 24.28 8.40 -2.99
CA TRP A 110 25.63 8.42 -3.55
C TRP A 110 25.73 9.27 -4.81
N LYS A 111 26.60 10.30 -4.79
CA LYS A 111 26.81 11.25 -5.90
C LYS A 111 25.54 11.97 -6.39
N MET A 112 24.52 12.11 -5.51
CA MET A 112 23.28 12.83 -5.81
C MET A 112 22.95 13.84 -4.69
N PRO A 113 23.77 14.90 -4.51
CA PRO A 113 23.58 15.86 -3.43
C PRO A 113 22.26 16.64 -3.55
N GLU A 114 21.84 16.99 -4.76
CA GLU A 114 20.59 17.68 -5.01
C GLU A 114 19.40 16.82 -4.57
N LYS A 115 19.36 15.56 -5.01
CA LYS A 115 18.32 14.61 -4.60
C LYS A 115 18.31 14.38 -3.10
N THR A 116 19.48 14.35 -2.47
CA THR A 116 19.58 14.23 -1.02
C THR A 116 18.97 15.45 -0.34
N ALA A 117 19.27 16.66 -0.80
CA ALA A 117 18.73 17.89 -0.24
C ALA A 117 17.20 18.04 -0.42
N GLU A 118 16.63 17.44 -1.48
CA GLU A 118 15.18 17.41 -1.68
C GLU A 118 14.44 16.55 -0.64
N GLU A 119 15.03 15.43 -0.23
CA GLU A 119 14.33 14.43 0.60
C GLU A 119 14.84 14.39 2.06
N LEU A 120 16.08 14.79 2.32
CA LEU A 120 16.67 14.84 3.66
C LEU A 120 16.81 16.29 4.11
N ARG A 121 15.96 16.70 5.05
CA ARG A 121 15.96 18.06 5.60
C ARG A 121 17.22 18.33 6.45
N PRO A 122 17.66 19.58 6.57
CA PRO A 122 18.83 19.95 7.39
C PRO A 122 18.70 19.56 8.87
N ASP A 123 17.48 19.46 9.40
CA ASP A 123 17.17 19.06 10.77
C ASP A 123 17.04 17.54 10.96
N GLY A 124 17.40 16.77 9.92
CA GLY A 124 17.47 15.31 9.95
C GLY A 124 16.17 14.57 9.62
N TRP A 125 15.09 15.27 9.31
CA TRP A 125 13.85 14.64 8.82
C TRP A 125 14.01 14.19 7.37
N PHE A 126 13.66 12.92 7.12
CA PHE A 126 13.66 12.33 5.79
C PHE A 126 12.22 12.20 5.28
N ILE A 127 11.95 12.73 4.10
CA ILE A 127 10.67 12.69 3.40
C ILE A 127 10.57 11.37 2.65
N THR A 128 9.77 10.44 3.15
CA THR A 128 9.72 9.06 2.60
C THR A 128 9.02 8.97 1.24
N GLY A 129 8.19 9.95 0.90
CA GLY A 129 7.29 9.92 -0.25
C GLY A 129 6.11 8.96 -0.09
N ASP A 130 5.99 8.29 1.05
CA ASP A 130 4.82 7.51 1.41
C ASP A 130 3.78 8.40 2.10
N LEU A 131 2.50 8.13 1.84
CA LEU A 131 1.38 8.75 2.52
C LEU A 131 0.85 7.82 3.59
N GLY A 132 0.52 8.37 4.75
CA GLY A 132 0.00 7.61 5.88
C GLY A 132 -0.75 8.46 6.88
N GLN A 133 -1.19 7.82 7.93
CA GLN A 133 -1.86 8.41 9.08
C GLN A 133 -1.44 7.71 10.36
N ILE A 134 -1.62 8.38 11.52
CA ILE A 134 -1.39 7.82 12.84
C ILE A 134 -2.72 7.82 13.58
N ASP A 135 -3.15 6.66 14.10
CA ASP A 135 -4.37 6.56 14.89
C ASP A 135 -4.20 7.08 16.31
N ALA A 136 -5.30 7.07 17.10
CA ALA A 136 -5.32 7.55 18.47
C ALA A 136 -4.41 6.76 19.41
N GLU A 137 -4.08 5.53 19.08
CA GLU A 137 -3.18 4.68 19.87
C GLU A 137 -1.73 4.67 19.33
N GLY A 138 -1.43 5.47 18.32
CA GLY A 138 -0.08 5.62 17.76
C GLY A 138 0.30 4.62 16.68
N TYR A 139 -0.66 3.82 16.17
CA TYR A 139 -0.39 2.90 15.08
C TYR A 139 -0.39 3.65 13.73
N VAL A 140 0.61 3.36 12.93
CA VAL A 140 0.79 3.94 11.60
C VAL A 140 0.13 3.05 10.56
N SER A 141 -0.67 3.65 9.67
CA SER A 141 -1.22 3.02 8.48
C SER A 141 -0.68 3.71 7.24
N ILE A 142 -0.24 2.93 6.24
CA ILE A 142 0.22 3.45 4.94
C ILE A 142 -0.93 3.40 3.96
N VAL A 143 -1.29 4.56 3.39
CA VAL A 143 -2.39 4.69 2.44
C VAL A 143 -1.93 4.72 0.99
N GLY A 144 -0.63 4.90 0.73
CA GLY A 144 -0.07 4.84 -0.62
C GLY A 144 1.23 5.59 -0.79
N ARG A 145 1.58 5.82 -2.05
CA ARG A 145 2.70 6.69 -2.46
C ARG A 145 2.17 8.04 -2.92
N GLY A 146 2.81 9.13 -2.52
CA GLY A 146 2.45 10.48 -2.95
C GLY A 146 2.43 10.63 -4.48
N LYS A 147 3.43 10.04 -5.16
CA LYS A 147 3.52 10.05 -6.64
C LYS A 147 2.46 9.20 -7.36
N ASP A 148 1.75 8.35 -6.64
CA ASP A 148 0.67 7.52 -7.18
C ASP A 148 -0.71 8.04 -6.80
N LEU A 149 -0.78 9.12 -6.00
CA LEU A 149 -2.03 9.81 -5.69
C LEU A 149 -2.70 10.27 -6.98
N ILE A 150 -3.98 9.98 -7.12
CA ILE A 150 -4.78 10.36 -8.29
C ILE A 150 -5.59 11.59 -7.94
N ILE A 151 -5.50 12.64 -8.77
CA ILE A 151 -6.27 13.86 -8.60
C ILE A 151 -7.35 13.90 -9.68
N THR A 152 -8.57 13.54 -9.32
CA THR A 152 -9.70 13.45 -10.23
C THR A 152 -10.78 14.48 -9.88
N GLY A 153 -11.05 15.44 -10.77
CA GLY A 153 -12.04 16.47 -10.53
C GLY A 153 -11.79 17.29 -9.26
N GLY A 154 -10.52 17.47 -8.86
CA GLY A 154 -10.12 18.18 -7.65
C GLY A 154 -10.14 17.32 -6.37
N PHE A 155 -10.49 16.05 -6.45
CA PHE A 155 -10.51 15.13 -5.31
C PHE A 155 -9.29 14.21 -5.30
N ASN A 156 -8.73 13.98 -4.12
CA ASN A 156 -7.67 13.01 -3.90
C ASN A 156 -8.24 11.59 -3.82
N VAL A 157 -7.74 10.70 -4.68
CA VAL A 157 -8.04 9.27 -4.63
C VAL A 157 -6.76 8.51 -4.35
N TYR A 158 -6.76 7.79 -3.26
CA TYR A 158 -5.64 6.94 -2.86
C TYR A 158 -5.79 5.56 -3.51
N PRO A 159 -4.89 5.17 -4.45
CA PRO A 159 -5.02 3.91 -5.18
C PRO A 159 -5.22 2.71 -4.28
N LYS A 160 -4.52 2.65 -3.14
CA LYS A 160 -4.60 1.51 -2.22
C LYS A 160 -5.99 1.30 -1.62
N GLU A 161 -6.73 2.36 -1.37
CA GLU A 161 -8.11 2.28 -0.88
C GLU A 161 -9.01 1.55 -1.91
N VAL A 162 -8.87 1.93 -3.18
CA VAL A 162 -9.64 1.33 -4.28
C VAL A 162 -9.18 -0.11 -4.55
N GLU A 163 -7.86 -0.35 -4.57
CA GLU A 163 -7.27 -1.68 -4.72
C GLU A 163 -7.75 -2.63 -3.63
N SER A 164 -7.70 -2.20 -2.36
CA SER A 164 -8.11 -3.06 -1.25
C SER A 164 -9.55 -3.53 -1.39
N LEU A 165 -10.44 -2.67 -1.86
CA LEU A 165 -11.83 -3.02 -2.09
C LEU A 165 -12.01 -3.96 -3.29
N ILE A 166 -11.26 -3.71 -4.38
CA ILE A 166 -11.33 -4.57 -5.58
C ILE A 166 -10.74 -5.94 -5.28
N ASP A 167 -9.65 -6.00 -4.53
CA ASP A 167 -8.97 -7.25 -4.14
C ASP A 167 -9.85 -8.15 -3.22
N GLU A 168 -10.91 -7.59 -2.59
CA GLU A 168 -11.92 -8.34 -1.80
C GLU A 168 -13.05 -8.92 -2.65
N ILE A 169 -13.12 -8.62 -3.96
CA ILE A 169 -14.16 -9.14 -4.85
C ILE A 169 -13.84 -10.59 -5.21
N ASP A 170 -14.82 -11.47 -5.05
CA ASP A 170 -14.69 -12.87 -5.44
C ASP A 170 -14.28 -13.00 -6.91
N GLY A 171 -13.26 -13.82 -7.16
CA GLY A 171 -12.70 -14.01 -8.50
C GLY A 171 -11.59 -13.03 -8.89
N VAL A 172 -11.24 -12.05 -8.05
CA VAL A 172 -10.04 -11.20 -8.19
C VAL A 172 -8.85 -11.88 -7.54
N LEU A 173 -7.72 -11.92 -8.23
CA LEU A 173 -6.43 -12.35 -7.68
C LEU A 173 -5.68 -11.17 -7.08
N GLU A 174 -5.60 -10.08 -7.82
CA GLU A 174 -4.93 -8.83 -7.44
C GLU A 174 -5.36 -7.69 -8.35
N SER A 175 -5.14 -6.45 -7.90
CA SER A 175 -5.40 -5.27 -8.71
C SER A 175 -4.29 -4.21 -8.57
N ALA A 176 -4.27 -3.29 -9.55
CA ALA A 176 -3.48 -2.08 -9.50
C ALA A 176 -4.32 -0.90 -10.00
N VAL A 177 -4.40 0.15 -9.20
CA VAL A 177 -5.16 1.35 -9.56
C VAL A 177 -4.20 2.48 -9.93
N ILE A 178 -4.46 3.11 -11.07
CA ILE A 178 -3.64 4.17 -11.64
C ILE A 178 -4.50 5.37 -12.05
N GLY A 179 -3.91 6.57 -12.02
CA GLY A 179 -4.46 7.75 -12.67
C GLY A 179 -3.98 7.83 -14.11
N LEU A 180 -4.89 8.10 -15.04
CA LEU A 180 -4.57 8.37 -16.44
C LEU A 180 -5.13 9.74 -16.85
N PRO A 181 -4.46 10.49 -17.75
CA PRO A 181 -4.94 11.78 -18.22
C PRO A 181 -6.38 11.69 -18.74
N HIS A 182 -7.22 12.64 -18.34
CA HIS A 182 -8.62 12.72 -18.76
C HIS A 182 -9.00 14.20 -19.02
N PRO A 183 -9.66 14.51 -20.16
CA PRO A 183 -9.92 15.89 -20.55
C PRO A 183 -10.79 16.67 -19.54
N ASP A 184 -11.76 16.02 -18.90
CA ASP A 184 -12.69 16.70 -17.98
C ASP A 184 -12.26 16.68 -16.52
N PHE A 185 -11.48 15.68 -16.09
CA PHE A 185 -11.20 15.45 -14.67
C PHE A 185 -9.73 15.67 -14.29
N GLY A 186 -8.85 16.01 -15.25
CA GLY A 186 -7.41 16.00 -15.06
C GLY A 186 -6.87 14.57 -15.10
N GLU A 187 -7.28 13.72 -14.13
CA GLU A 187 -7.01 12.29 -14.16
C GLU A 187 -8.31 11.48 -14.00
N ALA A 188 -8.36 10.33 -14.66
CA ALA A 188 -9.38 9.31 -14.43
C ALA A 188 -8.78 8.16 -13.61
N VAL A 189 -9.55 7.66 -12.65
CA VAL A 189 -9.23 6.43 -11.92
C VAL A 189 -9.41 5.24 -12.85
N VAL A 190 -8.38 4.42 -13.02
CA VAL A 190 -8.42 3.19 -13.82
C VAL A 190 -7.94 2.03 -12.95
N ALA A 191 -8.70 0.93 -12.92
CA ALA A 191 -8.30 -0.29 -12.25
C ALA A 191 -7.85 -1.33 -13.28
N VAL A 192 -6.66 -1.90 -13.05
CA VAL A 192 -6.12 -3.03 -13.79
C VAL A 192 -6.23 -4.24 -12.87
N VAL A 193 -6.98 -5.25 -13.29
CA VAL A 193 -7.36 -6.39 -12.45
C VAL A 193 -6.85 -7.68 -13.09
N VAL A 194 -6.28 -8.54 -12.27
CA VAL A 194 -5.92 -9.91 -12.63
C VAL A 194 -6.98 -10.84 -12.04
N PRO A 195 -7.76 -11.54 -12.87
CA PRO A 195 -8.76 -12.48 -12.38
C PRO A 195 -8.12 -13.79 -11.88
N SER A 196 -8.66 -14.34 -10.80
CA SER A 196 -8.44 -15.73 -10.37
C SER A 196 -9.49 -16.67 -10.95
N ASP A 197 -10.66 -16.14 -11.31
CA ASP A 197 -11.75 -16.83 -11.99
C ASP A 197 -11.86 -16.32 -13.44
N PRO A 198 -11.72 -17.19 -14.46
CA PRO A 198 -11.90 -16.79 -15.87
C PRO A 198 -13.30 -16.23 -16.20
N ALA A 199 -14.30 -16.48 -15.36
CA ALA A 199 -15.66 -15.94 -15.53
C ALA A 199 -15.80 -14.49 -15.02
N LEU A 200 -14.82 -13.95 -14.31
CA LEU A 200 -14.86 -12.57 -13.84
C LEU A 200 -14.84 -11.59 -15.01
N THR A 201 -15.77 -10.66 -15.05
CA THR A 201 -15.84 -9.62 -16.08
C THR A 201 -15.59 -8.22 -15.49
N ALA A 202 -15.24 -7.28 -16.35
CA ALA A 202 -15.05 -5.88 -15.95
C ALA A 202 -16.33 -5.27 -15.36
N GLU A 203 -17.50 -5.65 -15.88
CA GLU A 203 -18.81 -5.17 -15.41
C GLU A 203 -19.11 -5.65 -13.99
N VAL A 204 -18.75 -6.87 -13.64
CA VAL A 204 -18.89 -7.40 -12.27
C VAL A 204 -18.04 -6.60 -11.29
N VAL A 205 -16.77 -6.37 -11.62
CA VAL A 205 -15.86 -5.56 -10.79
C VAL A 205 -16.37 -4.11 -10.67
N GLN A 206 -16.82 -3.52 -11.78
CA GLN A 206 -17.37 -2.16 -11.81
C GLN A 206 -18.62 -2.03 -10.92
N ALA A 207 -19.55 -2.98 -11.02
CA ALA A 207 -20.77 -2.98 -10.23
C ALA A 207 -20.48 -3.14 -8.73
N ALA A 208 -19.55 -4.02 -8.35
CA ALA A 208 -19.16 -4.21 -6.96
C ALA A 208 -18.46 -2.96 -6.39
N ALA A 209 -17.56 -2.36 -7.15
CA ALA A 209 -16.88 -1.11 -6.78
C ALA A 209 -17.87 0.05 -6.60
N ALA A 210 -18.88 0.15 -7.46
CA ALA A 210 -19.89 1.20 -7.41
C ALA A 210 -20.78 1.14 -6.15
N GLN A 211 -20.94 -0.03 -5.54
CA GLN A 211 -21.73 -0.19 -4.31
C GLN A 211 -21.00 0.32 -3.05
N LYS A 212 -19.67 0.29 -3.05
CA LYS A 212 -18.86 0.54 -1.86
C LYS A 212 -18.05 1.83 -1.95
N LEU A 213 -17.75 2.32 -3.16
CA LEU A 213 -16.92 3.51 -3.37
C LEU A 213 -17.75 4.75 -3.67
N ALA A 214 -17.35 5.90 -3.11
CA ALA A 214 -17.86 7.19 -3.53
C ALA A 214 -17.64 7.40 -5.05
N LYS A 215 -18.56 8.11 -5.72
CA LYS A 215 -18.61 8.23 -7.18
C LYS A 215 -17.28 8.69 -7.81
N PHE A 216 -16.56 9.62 -7.17
CA PHE A 216 -15.28 10.14 -7.66
C PHE A 216 -14.12 9.14 -7.51
N LYS A 217 -14.25 8.14 -6.60
CA LYS A 217 -13.25 7.06 -6.40
C LYS A 217 -13.48 5.86 -7.32
N GLN A 218 -14.67 5.77 -7.92
CA GLN A 218 -15.01 4.63 -8.78
C GLN A 218 -14.16 4.65 -10.05
N PRO A 219 -13.53 3.52 -10.42
CA PRO A 219 -12.80 3.43 -11.68
C PRO A 219 -13.69 3.81 -12.86
N LYS A 220 -13.18 4.64 -13.76
CA LYS A 220 -13.84 4.96 -15.04
C LYS A 220 -13.70 3.83 -16.04
N GLN A 221 -12.66 3.03 -15.89
CA GLN A 221 -12.39 1.85 -16.71
C GLN A 221 -11.81 0.73 -15.84
N ILE A 222 -12.26 -0.49 -16.08
CA ILE A 222 -11.66 -1.73 -15.57
C ILE A 222 -10.97 -2.42 -16.74
N LEU A 223 -9.68 -2.76 -16.57
CA LEU A 223 -8.88 -3.49 -17.54
C LEU A 223 -8.53 -4.86 -16.94
N LEU A 224 -8.80 -5.94 -17.66
CA LEU A 224 -8.43 -7.28 -17.23
C LEU A 224 -7.10 -7.69 -17.89
N LEU A 225 -6.14 -8.12 -17.10
CA LEU A 225 -4.85 -8.65 -17.55
C LEU A 225 -4.62 -10.05 -16.98
N SER A 226 -3.75 -10.82 -17.65
CA SER A 226 -3.30 -12.12 -17.12
C SER A 226 -2.31 -11.96 -15.96
N GLU A 227 -1.54 -10.87 -15.92
CA GLU A 227 -0.58 -10.55 -14.86
C GLU A 227 -0.28 -9.05 -14.81
N LEU A 228 0.11 -8.54 -13.63
CA LEU A 228 0.60 -7.17 -13.49
C LEU A 228 2.12 -7.10 -13.75
N PRO A 229 2.61 -6.04 -14.41
CA PRO A 229 4.05 -5.83 -14.60
C PRO A 229 4.76 -5.65 -13.26
N ARG A 230 5.86 -6.35 -13.07
CA ARG A 230 6.62 -6.36 -11.82
C ARG A 230 8.11 -6.17 -12.06
N ASN A 231 8.77 -5.52 -11.11
CA ASN A 231 10.22 -5.49 -11.09
C ASN A 231 10.81 -6.81 -10.54
N THR A 232 12.14 -6.93 -10.56
CA THR A 232 12.88 -8.11 -10.06
C THR A 232 12.61 -8.43 -8.58
N MET A 233 12.12 -7.47 -7.80
CA MET A 233 11.73 -7.64 -6.40
C MET A 233 10.25 -8.04 -6.22
N GLY A 234 9.52 -8.24 -7.33
CA GLY A 234 8.10 -8.61 -7.33
C GLY A 234 7.14 -7.43 -7.08
N LYS A 235 7.62 -6.17 -7.07
CA LYS A 235 6.75 -4.99 -6.87
C LYS A 235 6.08 -4.58 -8.18
N VAL A 236 4.77 -4.33 -8.12
CA VAL A 236 3.98 -3.86 -9.26
C VAL A 236 4.52 -2.52 -9.79
N GLN A 237 4.68 -2.43 -11.11
CA GLN A 237 5.21 -1.26 -11.80
C GLN A 237 4.08 -0.38 -12.35
N LYS A 238 3.42 0.41 -11.48
CA LYS A 238 2.34 1.33 -11.88
C LYS A 238 2.76 2.34 -12.95
N LYS A 239 4.02 2.76 -12.96
CA LYS A 239 4.56 3.65 -14.00
C LYS A 239 4.48 3.00 -15.39
N GLU A 240 4.75 1.70 -15.49
CA GLU A 240 4.65 0.96 -16.74
C GLU A 240 3.20 0.88 -17.22
N LEU A 241 2.27 0.56 -16.31
CA LEU A 241 0.83 0.58 -16.62
C LEU A 241 0.36 1.95 -17.12
N ARG A 242 0.78 3.04 -16.46
CA ARG A 242 0.47 4.39 -16.93
C ARG A 242 1.00 4.68 -18.33
N ASN A 243 2.19 4.19 -18.67
CA ASN A 243 2.76 4.36 -20.01
C ASN A 243 2.00 3.56 -21.06
N ILE A 244 1.64 2.29 -20.76
CA ILE A 244 0.91 1.42 -21.69
C ILE A 244 -0.46 2.01 -22.04
N TYR A 245 -1.16 2.58 -21.05
CA TYR A 245 -2.53 3.06 -21.19
C TYR A 245 -2.65 4.59 -21.26
N ALA A 246 -1.55 5.30 -21.53
CA ALA A 246 -1.49 6.77 -21.52
C ALA A 246 -2.55 7.45 -22.40
N THR A 247 -2.98 6.79 -23.47
CA THR A 247 -3.93 7.33 -24.47
C THR A 247 -5.35 6.76 -24.33
N LEU A 248 -5.69 6.16 -23.20
CA LEU A 248 -6.99 5.47 -23.01
C LEU A 248 -8.20 6.44 -23.14
N PHE A 249 -8.02 7.71 -22.78
CA PHE A 249 -9.06 8.74 -22.77
C PHE A 249 -8.74 9.94 -23.71
N THR A 250 -7.71 9.84 -24.53
CA THR A 250 -7.28 10.89 -25.47
C THR A 250 -7.55 10.52 -26.91
#